data_c6790b431b3491b4f71b71d481572fe2
#
_entry.id   c6790b431b3491b4f71b71d481572fe2
#
_cell.length_a   1.000
_cell.length_b   1.000
_cell.length_c   1.000
_cell.angle_alpha   90.00
_cell.angle_beta   90.00
_cell.angle_gamma   90.00
#
_symmetry.space_group_name_H-M   'P 1'
#
loop_
_entity.id
_entity.type
_entity.pdbx_description
1 polymer ?
#
loop_
_entity_poly.entity_id
_entity_poly.type
_entity_poly.pdbx_seq_one_letter_code
_entity_poly.pdbx_strand_id
1 'polypeptide(L)'
;SEFSDFFEQMFGGMGGRGRHSHGFRGQDYTTELQVSLTDAAKTHKQIITVNGKNLRITIPAGIADGQTIKLRGQGGPGVNGGPAGDLYITFHIPEDSRFKRVGDDLYVTVPLNLYTAILGGEQIVETMDSKAKLKVKPGTQNNTKVRLRGKGFPVYKEEGKFGDMIVTYSIDIPTNLTDKQKELFREIQSLN
;
A
#
# COMPACT_ATOMS: atom_id res chain seq x y z
N SER A 1 0.71 28.76 28.14
CA SER A 1 -0.12 29.57 27.24
C SER A 1 0.65 30.80 26.80
N GLU A 2 0.42 31.29 25.62
CA GLU A 2 1.06 32.52 25.10
C GLU A 2 0.85 33.71 26.02
N PHE A 3 -0.24 33.71 26.75
CA PHE A 3 -0.59 34.81 27.67
C PHE A 3 0.25 34.80 28.97
N SER A 4 0.60 33.66 29.49
CA SER A 4 1.45 33.56 30.67
C SER A 4 2.92 33.87 30.36
N ASP A 5 3.38 33.50 29.16
CA ASP A 5 4.75 33.79 28.71
C ASP A 5 4.94 35.31 28.48
N PHE A 6 3.93 35.95 27.90
CA PHE A 6 3.90 37.41 27.70
C PHE A 6 3.85 38.16 29.04
N PHE A 7 3.12 37.63 30.01
CA PHE A 7 2.99 38.24 31.34
C PHE A 7 4.30 38.14 32.16
N GLU A 8 4.98 37.00 32.08
CA GLU A 8 6.31 36.81 32.70
C GLU A 8 7.35 37.72 32.06
N GLN A 9 7.28 37.95 30.76
CA GLN A 9 8.20 38.82 30.05
C GLN A 9 8.04 40.30 30.40
N MET A 10 6.83 40.72 30.72
CA MET A 10 6.54 42.14 31.09
C MET A 10 6.74 42.45 32.58
N PHE A 11 6.53 41.51 33.46
CA PHE A 11 6.53 41.74 34.91
C PHE A 11 7.59 40.99 35.70
N GLY A 12 8.35 40.08 35.05
CA GLY A 12 9.44 39.32 35.69
C GLY A 12 10.76 40.07 35.85
N GLY A 13 10.80 41.36 35.58
CA GLY A 13 12.04 42.14 35.48
C GLY A 13 12.59 42.75 36.77
N MET A 14 12.11 42.37 37.96
CA MET A 14 12.68 42.84 39.22
C MET A 14 13.01 41.68 40.17
N GLY A 15 14.11 41.01 39.95
CA GLY A 15 14.64 40.03 40.87
C GLY A 15 15.71 39.20 40.18
N GLY A 16 16.95 39.54 40.43
CA GLY A 16 18.09 38.99 39.73
C GLY A 16 18.30 37.49 39.82
N ARG A 17 19.02 36.98 38.86
CA ARG A 17 19.65 35.67 38.73
C ARG A 17 18.83 34.59 38.03
N GLY A 18 19.19 34.35 36.81
CA GLY A 18 18.83 33.19 36.04
C GLY A 18 18.08 33.58 34.78
N ARG A 19 18.78 34.04 33.73
CA ARG A 19 18.26 34.03 32.39
C ARG A 19 18.07 32.55 31.96
N HIS A 20 16.96 31.99 32.33
CA HIS A 20 16.48 30.82 31.60
C HIS A 20 16.04 31.36 30.23
N SER A 21 16.90 31.26 29.25
CA SER A 21 16.50 31.46 27.86
C SER A 21 15.46 30.38 27.60
N HIS A 22 14.19 30.75 27.51
CA HIS A 22 13.15 29.84 27.09
C HIS A 22 13.41 29.51 25.62
N GLY A 23 13.77 28.24 25.35
CA GLY A 23 13.92 27.75 24.00
C GLY A 23 12.55 27.70 23.31
N PHE A 24 12.54 27.98 22.02
CA PHE A 24 11.35 27.86 21.18
C PHE A 24 11.41 26.56 20.40
N ARG A 25 10.28 25.87 20.31
CA ARG A 25 10.15 24.67 19.50
C ARG A 25 10.34 25.01 18.03
N GLY A 26 11.07 24.15 17.28
CA GLY A 26 11.23 24.28 15.85
C GLY A 26 9.93 24.07 15.07
N GLN A 27 9.94 24.45 13.81
CA GLN A 27 8.80 24.29 12.92
C GLN A 27 8.60 22.81 12.57
N ASP A 28 7.34 22.41 12.38
CA ASP A 28 7.02 21.14 11.78
C ASP A 28 7.21 21.22 10.27
N TYR A 29 7.72 20.15 9.69
CA TYR A 29 7.84 20.01 8.25
C TYR A 29 6.79 19.01 7.76
N THR A 30 6.32 19.23 6.54
CA THR A 30 5.44 18.32 5.82
C THR A 30 6.08 17.96 4.49
N THR A 31 5.98 16.69 4.12
CA THR A 31 6.43 16.22 2.81
C THR A 31 5.52 15.13 2.30
N GLU A 32 5.57 14.90 1.01
CA GLU A 32 4.83 13.83 0.34
C GLU A 32 5.81 12.86 -0.27
N LEU A 33 5.50 11.57 -0.21
CA LEU A 33 6.33 10.52 -0.76
C LEU A 33 5.46 9.53 -1.54
N GLN A 34 5.83 9.31 -2.79
CA GLN A 34 5.18 8.30 -3.62
C GLN A 34 5.87 6.95 -3.41
N VAL A 35 5.07 5.93 -3.14
CA VAL A 35 5.52 4.54 -2.94
C VAL A 35 4.66 3.64 -3.79
N SER A 36 5.27 2.73 -4.54
CA SER A 36 4.50 1.75 -5.31
C SER A 36 3.76 0.77 -4.40
N LEU A 37 2.68 0.17 -4.89
CA LEU A 37 1.95 -0.84 -4.13
C LEU A 37 2.86 -2.01 -3.72
N THR A 38 3.74 -2.43 -4.62
CA THR A 38 4.71 -3.49 -4.35
C THR A 38 5.67 -3.14 -3.21
N ASP A 39 6.19 -1.91 -3.22
CA ASP A 39 7.09 -1.45 -2.14
C ASP A 39 6.36 -1.25 -0.82
N ALA A 40 5.11 -0.77 -0.87
CA ALA A 40 4.27 -0.61 0.31
C ALA A 40 3.89 -1.94 0.98
N ALA A 41 4.01 -3.04 0.26
CA ALA A 41 3.79 -4.40 0.80
C ALA A 41 4.94 -4.91 1.65
N LYS A 42 6.04 -4.19 1.73
CA LYS A 42 7.24 -4.59 2.47
C LYS A 42 7.72 -3.47 3.37
N THR A 43 8.12 -3.82 4.58
CA THR A 43 8.87 -2.89 5.43
C THR A 43 10.21 -2.64 4.77
N HIS A 44 10.51 -1.39 4.46
CA HIS A 44 11.74 -1.01 3.77
C HIS A 44 12.23 0.35 4.21
N LYS A 45 13.48 0.62 3.88
CA LYS A 45 14.13 1.91 4.18
C LYS A 45 14.27 2.73 2.93
N GLN A 46 14.02 4.03 3.06
CA GLN A 46 14.25 5.01 2.01
C GLN A 46 14.98 6.21 2.55
N ILE A 47 15.74 6.87 1.69
CA ILE A 47 16.38 8.16 1.98
C ILE A 47 15.53 9.23 1.31
N ILE A 48 15.08 10.19 2.11
CA ILE A 48 14.33 11.36 1.63
C ILE A 48 15.13 12.63 1.93
N THR A 49 14.95 13.65 1.12
CA THR A 49 15.54 14.96 1.34
C THR A 49 14.46 15.94 1.76
N VAL A 50 14.61 16.50 2.96
CA VAL A 50 13.69 17.50 3.51
C VAL A 50 14.49 18.71 3.92
N ASN A 51 14.19 19.87 3.32
CA ASN A 51 14.90 21.14 3.56
C ASN A 51 16.43 21.00 3.49
N GLY A 52 16.92 20.35 2.44
CA GLY A 52 18.36 20.16 2.20
C GLY A 52 19.05 19.13 3.07
N LYS A 53 18.33 18.46 3.96
CA LYS A 53 18.86 17.42 4.81
C LYS A 53 18.38 16.05 4.33
N ASN A 54 19.30 15.10 4.18
CA ASN A 54 18.97 13.71 3.88
C ASN A 54 18.59 12.98 5.15
N LEU A 55 17.46 12.28 5.10
CA LEU A 55 16.91 11.53 6.21
C LEU A 55 16.60 10.12 5.77
N ARG A 56 17.15 9.14 6.51
CA ARG A 56 16.84 7.73 6.29
C ARG A 56 15.65 7.33 7.15
N ILE A 57 14.58 6.91 6.50
CA ILE A 57 13.33 6.52 7.17
C ILE A 57 13.02 5.04 6.94
N THR A 58 12.33 4.45 7.90
CA THR A 58 11.75 3.11 7.75
C THR A 58 10.27 3.26 7.45
N ILE A 59 9.84 2.69 6.32
CA ILE A 59 8.43 2.68 5.89
C ILE A 59 7.86 1.31 6.25
N PRO A 60 6.92 1.23 7.20
CA PRO A 60 6.30 -0.04 7.58
C PRO A 60 5.46 -0.62 6.45
N ALA A 61 5.47 -1.95 6.33
CA ALA A 61 4.56 -2.64 5.42
C ALA A 61 3.10 -2.34 5.76
N GLY A 62 2.26 -2.23 4.74
CA GLY A 62 0.83 -2.05 4.92
C GLY A 62 0.36 -0.61 4.94
N ILE A 63 1.22 0.37 4.70
CA ILE A 63 0.77 1.76 4.58
C ILE A 63 -0.32 1.90 3.52
N ALA A 64 -1.25 2.81 3.76
CA ALA A 64 -2.35 3.11 2.84
C ALA A 64 -2.08 4.39 2.06
N ASP A 65 -2.71 4.51 0.89
CA ASP A 65 -2.72 5.76 0.13
C ASP A 65 -3.32 6.89 0.97
N GLY A 66 -2.65 8.04 1.01
CA GLY A 66 -3.05 9.19 1.82
C GLY A 66 -2.71 9.10 3.30
N GLN A 67 -2.10 8.03 3.76
CA GLN A 67 -1.69 7.89 5.16
C GLN A 67 -0.53 8.82 5.48
N THR A 68 -0.58 9.43 6.67
CA THR A 68 0.46 10.32 7.18
C THR A 68 1.16 9.67 8.37
N ILE A 69 2.48 9.67 8.35
CA ILE A 69 3.32 9.22 9.47
C ILE A 69 4.05 10.43 10.06
N LYS A 70 4.09 10.49 11.39
CA LYS A 70 4.80 11.51 12.15
C LYS A 70 6.15 10.98 12.61
N LEU A 71 7.21 11.69 12.27
CA LEU A 71 8.57 11.44 12.78
C LEU A 71 8.94 12.55 13.76
N ARG A 72 8.99 12.19 15.04
CA ARG A 72 9.30 13.15 16.12
C ARG A 72 10.72 13.67 16.01
N GLY A 73 10.87 14.97 16.19
CA GLY A 73 12.17 15.64 16.23
C GLY A 73 12.86 15.76 14.88
N GLN A 74 12.21 15.43 13.78
CA GLN A 74 12.77 15.48 12.42
C GLN A 74 12.30 16.71 11.63
N GLY A 75 11.67 17.66 12.29
CA GLY A 75 11.30 18.95 11.72
C GLY A 75 12.43 19.98 11.80
N GLY A 76 12.05 21.25 11.82
CA GLY A 76 12.99 22.35 11.94
C GLY A 76 13.72 22.39 13.28
N PRO A 77 14.94 22.97 13.31
CA PRO A 77 15.70 23.07 14.56
C PRO A 77 15.02 24.01 15.55
N GLY A 78 15.08 23.68 16.82
CA GLY A 78 14.65 24.56 17.90
C GLY A 78 15.57 25.77 18.04
N VAL A 79 15.07 26.80 18.72
CA VAL A 79 15.82 28.05 18.97
C VAL A 79 16.14 28.13 20.47
N ASN A 80 17.33 28.60 20.79
CA ASN A 80 17.79 28.79 22.18
C ASN A 80 17.64 27.54 23.07
N GLY A 81 18.01 26.37 22.54
CA GLY A 81 17.91 25.10 23.26
C GLY A 81 16.51 24.48 23.29
N GLY A 82 15.57 25.04 22.52
CA GLY A 82 14.25 24.44 22.33
C GLY A 82 14.30 23.13 21.51
N PRO A 83 13.27 22.27 21.63
CA PRO A 83 13.23 21.03 20.88
C PRO A 83 13.01 21.29 19.38
N ALA A 84 13.49 20.36 18.54
CA ALA A 84 13.15 20.35 17.12
C ALA A 84 11.65 20.11 16.92
N GLY A 85 11.12 20.60 15.80
CA GLY A 85 9.77 20.26 15.35
C GLY A 85 9.71 18.82 14.84
N ASP A 86 8.56 18.44 14.32
CA ASP A 86 8.29 17.10 13.81
C ASP A 86 8.18 17.11 12.29
N LEU A 87 8.38 15.96 11.68
CA LEU A 87 8.18 15.76 10.26
C LEU A 87 6.93 14.89 10.03
N TYR A 88 6.05 15.37 9.17
CA TYR A 88 4.86 14.63 8.72
C TYR A 88 5.06 14.21 7.27
N ILE A 89 4.98 12.92 7.02
CA ILE A 89 5.12 12.34 5.67
C ILE A 89 3.78 11.77 5.26
N THR A 90 3.21 12.27 4.17
CA THR A 90 2.00 11.71 3.56
C THR A 90 2.40 10.83 2.40
N PHE A 91 1.92 9.59 2.41
CA PHE A 91 2.24 8.60 1.38
C PHE A 91 1.18 8.61 0.29
N HIS A 92 1.64 8.59 -0.97
CA HIS A 92 0.80 8.41 -2.14
C HIS A 92 1.17 7.09 -2.80
N ILE A 93 0.18 6.20 -2.91
CA ILE A 93 0.34 4.90 -3.55
C ILE A 93 -0.50 4.92 -4.82
N PRO A 94 0.13 5.03 -6.01
CA PRO A 94 -0.60 5.01 -7.26
C PRO A 94 -1.25 3.66 -7.51
N GLU A 95 -2.25 3.64 -8.36
CA GLU A 95 -2.91 2.40 -8.78
C GLU A 95 -1.89 1.43 -9.39
N ASP A 96 -1.96 0.17 -8.97
CA ASP A 96 -1.15 -0.90 -9.53
C ASP A 96 -1.83 -1.45 -10.79
N SER A 97 -1.02 -1.87 -11.79
CA SER A 97 -1.54 -2.41 -13.04
C SER A 97 -2.19 -3.79 -12.90
N ARG A 98 -1.90 -4.52 -11.84
CA ARG A 98 -2.37 -5.90 -11.63
C ARG A 98 -3.39 -6.01 -10.52
N PHE A 99 -3.12 -5.39 -9.38
CA PHE A 99 -3.89 -5.54 -8.16
C PHE A 99 -4.63 -4.26 -7.80
N LYS A 100 -5.89 -4.41 -7.46
CA LYS A 100 -6.67 -3.35 -6.82
C LYS A 100 -6.73 -3.65 -5.32
N ARG A 101 -6.21 -2.74 -4.52
CA ARG A 101 -6.26 -2.84 -3.07
C ARG A 101 -7.53 -2.20 -2.53
N VAL A 102 -8.25 -2.93 -1.69
CA VAL A 102 -9.39 -2.41 -0.91
C VAL A 102 -9.18 -2.83 0.53
N GLY A 103 -8.85 -1.89 1.41
CA GLY A 103 -8.41 -2.20 2.76
C GLY A 103 -7.13 -3.05 2.71
N ASP A 104 -7.16 -4.23 3.27
CA ASP A 104 -6.04 -5.18 3.23
C ASP A 104 -6.26 -6.31 2.23
N ASP A 105 -7.35 -6.27 1.47
CA ASP A 105 -7.63 -7.25 0.44
C ASP A 105 -7.12 -6.77 -0.93
N LEU A 106 -6.70 -7.72 -1.75
CA LEU A 106 -6.27 -7.50 -3.12
C LEU A 106 -7.23 -8.16 -4.08
N TYR A 107 -7.60 -7.44 -5.13
CA TYR A 107 -8.49 -7.93 -6.20
C TYR A 107 -7.70 -8.00 -7.49
N VAL A 108 -7.83 -9.11 -8.19
CA VAL A 108 -7.19 -9.34 -9.49
C VAL A 108 -8.13 -10.08 -10.43
N THR A 109 -8.14 -9.69 -11.71
CA THR A 109 -8.82 -10.42 -12.77
C THR A 109 -7.80 -11.24 -13.53
N VAL A 110 -8.04 -12.54 -13.65
CA VAL A 110 -7.13 -13.49 -14.27
C VAL A 110 -7.80 -14.12 -15.48
N PRO A 111 -7.15 -14.09 -16.65
CA PRO A 111 -7.66 -14.82 -17.82
C PRO A 111 -7.70 -16.31 -17.54
N LEU A 112 -8.80 -16.96 -17.88
CA LEU A 112 -8.96 -18.40 -17.80
C LEU A 112 -9.21 -18.98 -19.18
N ASN A 113 -8.42 -19.97 -19.56
CA ASN A 113 -8.56 -20.67 -20.82
C ASN A 113 -9.94 -21.34 -20.89
N LEU A 114 -10.62 -21.21 -22.04
CA LEU A 114 -11.95 -21.79 -22.25
C LEU A 114 -11.97 -23.29 -21.98
N TYR A 115 -10.98 -24.01 -22.43
CA TYR A 115 -10.91 -25.47 -22.29
C TYR A 115 -10.74 -25.89 -20.83
N THR A 116 -9.93 -25.16 -20.09
CA THR A 116 -9.77 -25.36 -18.65
C THR A 116 -11.05 -25.05 -17.90
N ALA A 117 -11.78 -24.01 -18.30
CA ALA A 117 -13.09 -23.69 -17.69
C ALA A 117 -14.11 -24.81 -17.91
N ILE A 118 -14.14 -25.40 -19.10
CA ILE A 118 -15.10 -26.46 -19.45
C ILE A 118 -14.71 -27.80 -18.83
N LEU A 119 -13.44 -28.20 -19.01
CA LEU A 119 -12.98 -29.55 -18.68
C LEU A 119 -12.36 -29.65 -17.28
N GLY A 120 -12.11 -28.52 -16.64
CA GLY A 120 -11.32 -28.48 -15.41
C GLY A 120 -9.83 -28.53 -15.68
N GLY A 121 -9.05 -28.33 -14.66
CA GLY A 121 -7.61 -28.31 -14.72
C GLY A 121 -7.02 -27.44 -13.64
N GLU A 122 -5.95 -26.76 -13.97
CA GLU A 122 -5.22 -25.90 -13.07
C GLU A 122 -4.94 -24.54 -13.69
N GLN A 123 -4.98 -23.50 -12.86
CA GLN A 123 -4.61 -22.14 -13.27
C GLN A 123 -3.56 -21.61 -12.30
N ILE A 124 -2.46 -21.13 -12.84
CA ILE A 124 -1.43 -20.45 -12.06
C ILE A 124 -1.81 -18.97 -11.97
N VAL A 125 -1.81 -18.44 -10.74
CA VAL A 125 -2.12 -17.03 -10.45
C VAL A 125 -0.91 -16.42 -9.72
N GLU A 126 -0.46 -15.27 -10.20
CA GLU A 126 0.58 -14.52 -9.52
C GLU A 126 0.01 -13.82 -8.29
N THR A 127 0.67 -13.99 -7.15
CA THR A 127 0.42 -13.22 -5.94
C THR A 127 1.45 -12.09 -5.84
N MET A 128 1.40 -11.28 -4.78
CA MET A 128 2.38 -10.20 -4.60
C MET A 128 3.82 -10.71 -4.50
N ASP A 129 4.04 -11.86 -3.90
CA ASP A 129 5.36 -12.39 -3.58
C ASP A 129 5.67 -13.76 -4.21
N SER A 130 4.67 -14.42 -4.79
CA SER A 130 4.80 -15.79 -5.25
C SER A 130 3.78 -16.12 -6.35
N LYS A 131 3.62 -17.38 -6.61
CA LYS A 131 2.59 -17.92 -7.51
C LYS A 131 1.75 -18.93 -6.74
N ALA A 132 0.45 -18.93 -6.98
CA ALA A 132 -0.48 -19.91 -6.47
C ALA A 132 -1.03 -20.76 -7.60
N LYS A 133 -1.16 -22.05 -7.37
CA LYS A 133 -1.74 -22.99 -8.30
C LYS A 133 -3.15 -23.32 -7.86
N LEU A 134 -4.13 -22.92 -8.66
CA LEU A 134 -5.55 -23.08 -8.34
C LEU A 134 -6.14 -24.23 -9.13
N LYS A 135 -6.86 -25.10 -8.45
CA LYS A 135 -7.65 -26.16 -9.09
C LYS A 135 -8.93 -25.54 -9.66
N VAL A 136 -9.16 -25.76 -10.95
CA VAL A 136 -10.35 -25.30 -11.66
C VAL A 136 -11.31 -26.47 -11.84
N LYS A 137 -12.53 -26.33 -11.34
CA LYS A 137 -13.55 -27.34 -11.52
C LYS A 137 -14.12 -27.31 -12.93
N PRO A 138 -14.48 -28.47 -13.55
CA PRO A 138 -15.19 -28.50 -14.80
C PRO A 138 -16.47 -27.67 -14.73
N GLY A 139 -16.76 -26.91 -15.80
CA GLY A 139 -17.95 -26.07 -15.87
C GLY A 139 -17.81 -24.75 -15.12
N THR A 140 -16.60 -24.29 -14.83
CA THR A 140 -16.36 -23.00 -14.19
C THR A 140 -16.87 -21.87 -15.08
N GLN A 141 -17.71 -21.01 -14.51
CA GLN A 141 -18.34 -19.92 -15.22
C GLN A 141 -17.48 -18.66 -15.24
N ASN A 142 -17.74 -17.81 -16.23
CA ASN A 142 -17.11 -16.49 -16.27
C ASN A 142 -17.45 -15.68 -15.02
N ASN A 143 -16.51 -14.85 -14.56
CA ASN A 143 -16.63 -14.07 -13.33
C ASN A 143 -16.70 -14.88 -12.03
N THR A 144 -16.37 -16.16 -12.07
CA THR A 144 -16.19 -16.95 -10.86
C THR A 144 -15.08 -16.35 -10.00
N LYS A 145 -15.36 -16.20 -8.71
CA LYS A 145 -14.41 -15.64 -7.74
C LYS A 145 -13.84 -16.73 -6.86
N VAL A 146 -12.52 -16.63 -6.63
CA VAL A 146 -11.80 -17.52 -5.72
C VAL A 146 -11.08 -16.67 -4.69
N ARG A 147 -11.28 -17.01 -3.41
CA ARG A 147 -10.60 -16.31 -2.32
C ARG A 147 -9.37 -17.09 -1.90
N LEU A 148 -8.23 -16.42 -1.93
CA LEU A 148 -6.96 -16.94 -1.42
C LEU A 148 -6.68 -16.28 -0.07
N ARG A 149 -6.92 -17.01 0.99
CA ARG A 149 -6.75 -16.49 2.35
C ARG A 149 -5.29 -16.20 2.66
N GLY A 150 -5.05 -15.04 3.27
CA GLY A 150 -3.70 -14.64 3.68
C GLY A 150 -2.79 -14.23 2.54
N LYS A 151 -3.29 -14.08 1.32
CA LYS A 151 -2.52 -13.66 0.14
C LYS A 151 -2.81 -12.21 -0.27
N GLY A 152 -3.49 -11.47 0.59
CA GLY A 152 -3.75 -10.06 0.41
C GLY A 152 -2.58 -9.17 0.85
N PHE A 153 -2.90 -7.95 1.22
CA PHE A 153 -1.93 -6.94 1.61
C PHE A 153 -1.57 -7.08 3.10
N PRO A 154 -0.32 -6.79 3.48
CA PRO A 154 0.06 -6.81 4.89
C PRO A 154 -0.77 -5.83 5.71
N VAL A 155 -1.17 -6.22 6.90
CA VAL A 155 -1.87 -5.33 7.83
C VAL A 155 -0.86 -4.42 8.51
N TYR A 156 -1.11 -3.11 8.47
CA TYR A 156 -0.23 -2.11 9.03
C TYR A 156 0.00 -2.34 10.52
N LYS A 157 1.26 -2.37 10.95
CA LYS A 157 1.69 -2.59 12.34
C LYS A 157 1.24 -3.92 12.97
N GLU A 158 0.79 -4.87 12.18
CA GLU A 158 0.46 -6.21 12.64
C GLU A 158 1.27 -7.24 11.84
N GLU A 159 2.53 -7.41 12.23
CA GLU A 159 3.47 -8.29 11.55
C GLU A 159 2.92 -9.72 11.44
N GLY A 160 3.07 -10.31 10.25
CA GLY A 160 2.59 -11.66 9.96
C GLY A 160 1.09 -11.76 9.66
N LYS A 161 0.37 -10.64 9.71
CA LYS A 161 -1.07 -10.58 9.39
C LYS A 161 -1.28 -10.02 7.99
N PHE A 162 -2.12 -10.69 7.22
CA PHE A 162 -2.41 -10.34 5.82
C PHE A 162 -3.91 -10.40 5.58
N GLY A 163 -4.40 -9.55 4.69
CA GLY A 163 -5.72 -9.71 4.11
C GLY A 163 -5.76 -10.87 3.12
N ASP A 164 -6.79 -10.90 2.31
CA ASP A 164 -7.03 -11.95 1.34
C ASP A 164 -6.87 -11.45 -0.09
N MET A 165 -6.61 -12.37 -1.02
CA MET A 165 -6.65 -12.06 -2.44
C MET A 165 -7.89 -12.67 -3.08
N ILE A 166 -8.64 -11.87 -3.80
CA ILE A 166 -9.82 -12.29 -4.50
C ILE A 166 -9.52 -12.31 -6.01
N VAL A 167 -9.52 -13.51 -6.57
CA VAL A 167 -9.31 -13.75 -8.00
C VAL A 167 -10.65 -13.84 -8.70
N THR A 168 -10.84 -13.04 -9.74
CA THR A 168 -12.00 -13.16 -10.64
C THR A 168 -11.53 -13.74 -11.97
N TYR A 169 -12.09 -14.85 -12.38
CA TYR A 169 -11.78 -15.43 -13.69
C TYR A 169 -12.51 -14.71 -14.81
N SER A 170 -11.75 -14.36 -15.86
CA SER A 170 -12.28 -13.88 -17.12
C SER A 170 -11.99 -14.93 -18.19
N ILE A 171 -13.03 -15.58 -18.71
CA ILE A 171 -12.87 -16.66 -19.66
C ILE A 171 -12.54 -16.08 -21.03
N ASP A 172 -11.42 -16.53 -21.60
CA ASP A 172 -10.99 -16.15 -22.93
C ASP A 172 -11.62 -17.08 -23.98
N ILE A 173 -12.33 -16.48 -24.93
CA ILE A 173 -12.84 -17.20 -26.09
C ILE A 173 -11.75 -17.21 -27.17
N PRO A 174 -11.31 -18.39 -27.64
CA PRO A 174 -10.30 -18.44 -28.69
C PRO A 174 -10.81 -17.76 -29.97
N THR A 175 -9.98 -16.95 -30.59
CA THR A 175 -10.34 -16.20 -31.80
C THR A 175 -9.70 -16.73 -33.08
N ASN A 176 -8.58 -17.45 -32.97
CA ASN A 176 -7.82 -17.99 -34.11
C ASN A 176 -7.97 -19.50 -34.15
N LEU A 177 -9.18 -19.96 -34.50
CA LEU A 177 -9.45 -21.39 -34.58
C LEU A 177 -9.02 -21.93 -35.97
N THR A 178 -8.38 -23.11 -35.94
CA THR A 178 -8.11 -23.87 -37.17
C THR A 178 -9.42 -24.42 -37.76
N ASP A 179 -9.40 -24.81 -39.01
CA ASP A 179 -10.57 -25.43 -39.65
C ASP A 179 -11.01 -26.70 -38.93
N LYS A 180 -10.05 -27.47 -38.46
CA LYS A 180 -10.34 -28.68 -37.65
C LYS A 180 -11.00 -28.33 -36.34
N GLN A 181 -10.53 -27.29 -35.64
CA GLN A 181 -11.15 -26.84 -34.41
C GLN A 181 -12.60 -26.37 -34.61
N LYS A 182 -12.83 -25.60 -35.70
CA LYS A 182 -14.19 -25.16 -36.05
C LYS A 182 -15.11 -26.34 -36.29
N GLU A 183 -14.62 -27.35 -37.03
CA GLU A 183 -15.36 -28.58 -37.31
C GLU A 183 -15.76 -29.28 -36.01
N LEU A 184 -14.83 -29.43 -35.07
CA LEU A 184 -15.08 -30.04 -33.77
C LEU A 184 -16.09 -29.25 -32.93
N PHE A 185 -16.01 -27.92 -32.95
CA PHE A 185 -17.01 -27.09 -32.26
C PHE A 185 -18.41 -27.22 -32.87
N ARG A 186 -18.51 -27.29 -34.20
CA ARG A 186 -19.80 -27.53 -34.88
C ARG A 186 -20.39 -28.90 -34.50
N GLU A 187 -19.52 -29.90 -34.37
CA GLU A 187 -19.93 -31.23 -33.91
C GLU A 187 -20.49 -31.17 -32.50
N ILE A 188 -19.78 -30.51 -31.55
CA ILE A 188 -20.29 -30.29 -30.21
C ILE A 188 -21.61 -29.54 -30.22
N GLN A 189 -21.71 -28.48 -31.03
CA GLN A 189 -22.93 -27.69 -31.15
C GLN A 189 -24.11 -28.55 -31.61
N SER A 190 -23.88 -29.50 -32.51
CA SER A 190 -24.92 -30.38 -33.03
C SER A 190 -25.49 -31.36 -32.00
N LEU A 191 -24.79 -31.57 -30.88
CA LEU A 191 -25.22 -32.45 -29.78
C LEU A 191 -26.14 -31.76 -28.78
N ASN A 192 -26.37 -30.47 -28.92
CA ASN A 192 -27.26 -29.72 -28.04
C ASN A 192 -28.63 -29.47 -28.63
#